data_f142c98de95a7afe6b13e1600fdd87c7
#
_entry.id   f142c98de95a7afe6b13e1600fdd87c7
#
_cell.length_a   1.000
_cell.length_b   1.000
_cell.length_c   1.000
_cell.angle_alpha   90.00
_cell.angle_beta   90.00
_cell.angle_gamma   90.00
#
_symmetry.space_group_name_H-M   'P 1'
#
loop_
_entity.id
_entity.type
_entity.pdbx_description
1 polymer ?
#
loop_
_entity_poly.entity_id
_entity_poly.type
_entity_poly.pdbx_seq_one_letter_code
_entity_poly.pdbx_strand_id
1 'polypeptide(L)'
;MRCWDRCRTGKNHSSLNAGAWIRRTLELAVEDGDDSWPLLFPMTKCVIRAMDAVTEFCAEMLGRKAGGFVVGGAAEQGWAVWLAASRDERISAISPWCADMLNAGRRGSVSSAQPPDDSPGDGYVAALLHGLSGTERGQSLVMSVDPYARADS
;
A
#
# COMPACT_ATOMS: atom_id res chain seq x y z
N MET A 1 4.17 7.86 15.94
CA MET A 1 5.25 7.28 16.74
C MET A 1 4.91 5.90 17.37
N ARG A 2 3.67 5.40 17.26
CA ARG A 2 3.23 4.15 17.93
C ARG A 2 3.37 2.87 17.09
N CYS A 3 3.39 2.94 15.77
CA CYS A 3 3.44 1.76 14.90
C CYS A 3 4.80 1.04 14.96
N TRP A 4 5.91 1.78 14.98
CA TRP A 4 7.27 1.24 15.01
C TRP A 4 7.66 0.56 16.34
N ASP A 5 7.21 1.10 17.46
CA ASP A 5 7.61 0.58 18.77
C ASP A 5 6.92 -0.74 19.10
N ARG A 6 5.70 -0.95 18.61
CA ARG A 6 4.93 -2.18 18.84
C ARG A 6 5.36 -3.36 17.96
N CYS A 7 5.85 -3.08 16.74
CA CYS A 7 6.42 -4.11 15.88
C CYS A 7 7.74 -4.68 16.42
N ARG A 8 8.44 -3.97 17.33
CA ARG A 8 9.73 -4.36 17.90
C ARG A 8 9.67 -5.45 18.97
N THR A 9 8.54 -5.68 19.59
CA THR A 9 8.40 -6.60 20.74
C THR A 9 8.01 -8.03 20.38
N GLY A 10 7.76 -8.33 19.12
CA GLY A 10 7.44 -9.67 18.62
C GLY A 10 8.68 -10.44 18.16
N LYS A 11 8.79 -11.67 18.60
CA LYS A 11 9.90 -12.59 18.31
C LYS A 11 10.19 -12.75 16.83
N ASN A 12 11.46 -12.65 16.42
CA ASN A 12 12.02 -13.02 15.10
C ASN A 12 11.43 -12.32 13.86
N HIS A 13 11.60 -11.01 13.75
CA HIS A 13 11.18 -10.25 12.55
C HIS A 13 12.29 -10.08 11.47
N SER A 14 13.44 -10.69 11.63
CA SER A 14 14.58 -10.49 10.74
C SER A 14 14.46 -11.19 9.37
N SER A 15 13.38 -11.93 9.11
CA SER A 15 13.16 -12.68 7.86
C SER A 15 11.87 -12.35 7.11
N LEU A 16 11.06 -11.40 7.57
CA LEU A 16 9.83 -11.04 6.89
C LEU A 16 10.14 -10.14 5.68
N ASN A 17 9.65 -10.54 4.50
CA ASN A 17 9.65 -9.68 3.32
C ASN A 17 8.59 -8.57 3.43
N ALA A 18 8.59 -7.61 2.51
CA ALA A 18 7.67 -6.47 2.54
C ALA A 18 6.19 -6.89 2.48
N GLY A 19 5.86 -7.90 1.67
CA GLY A 19 4.49 -8.44 1.59
C GLY A 19 4.01 -9.04 2.91
N ALA A 20 4.87 -9.76 3.62
CA ALA A 20 4.55 -10.31 4.94
C ALA A 20 4.30 -9.20 5.98
N TRP A 21 5.01 -8.08 5.90
CA TRP A 21 4.77 -6.91 6.74
C TRP A 21 3.45 -6.21 6.41
N ILE A 22 3.13 -6.02 5.11
CA ILE A 22 1.83 -5.47 4.70
C ILE A 22 0.70 -6.33 5.25
N ARG A 23 0.79 -7.66 5.05
CA ARG A 23 -0.19 -8.59 5.59
C ARG A 23 -0.35 -8.43 7.11
N ARG A 24 0.74 -8.47 7.86
CA ARG A 24 0.68 -8.40 9.32
C ARG A 24 0.07 -7.10 9.82
N THR A 25 0.36 -5.98 9.17
CA THR A 25 -0.23 -4.69 9.54
C THR A 25 -1.71 -4.57 9.17
N LEU A 26 -2.18 -5.25 8.13
CA LEU A 26 -3.60 -5.36 7.83
C LEU A 26 -4.34 -6.23 8.86
N GLU A 27 -3.75 -7.36 9.27
CA GLU A 27 -4.30 -8.20 10.34
C GLU A 27 -4.42 -7.40 11.65
N LEU A 28 -3.36 -6.68 12.05
CA LEU A 28 -3.38 -5.84 13.25
C LEU A 28 -4.43 -4.73 13.19
N ALA A 29 -4.67 -4.14 12.02
CA ALA A 29 -5.73 -3.16 11.85
C ALA A 29 -7.10 -3.73 12.18
N VAL A 30 -7.34 -4.99 11.83
CA VAL A 30 -8.60 -5.68 12.14
C VAL A 30 -8.65 -6.08 13.62
N GLU A 31 -7.57 -6.65 14.15
CA GLU A 31 -7.47 -7.14 15.53
C GLU A 31 -7.64 -6.00 16.55
N ASP A 32 -6.91 -4.90 16.37
CA ASP A 32 -6.88 -3.76 17.30
C ASP A 32 -8.01 -2.76 17.06
N GLY A 33 -8.64 -2.82 15.90
CA GLY A 33 -9.64 -1.83 15.53
C GLY A 33 -9.06 -0.46 15.15
N ASP A 34 -7.79 -0.38 14.78
CA ASP A 34 -7.07 0.87 14.47
C ASP A 34 -6.66 0.89 12.99
N ASP A 35 -7.31 1.75 12.20
CA ASP A 35 -7.09 1.88 10.76
C ASP A 35 -5.75 2.58 10.42
N SER A 36 -4.97 2.98 11.41
CA SER A 36 -3.63 3.56 11.20
C SER A 36 -2.52 2.52 11.03
N TRP A 37 -2.82 1.23 11.26
CA TRP A 37 -1.85 0.14 11.16
C TRP A 37 -1.30 -0.14 9.75
N PRO A 38 -2.11 -0.10 8.65
CA PRO A 38 -1.64 -0.56 7.35
C PRO A 38 -0.34 0.14 6.91
N LEU A 39 0.69 -0.66 6.66
CA LEU A 39 2.01 -0.18 6.22
C LEU A 39 1.95 0.61 4.91
N LEU A 40 0.95 0.35 4.09
CA LEU A 40 0.71 1.08 2.84
C LEU A 40 0.52 2.59 3.04
N PHE A 41 -0.06 3.02 4.16
CA PHE A 41 -0.27 4.46 4.42
C PHE A 41 1.04 5.21 4.66
N PRO A 42 1.95 4.77 5.55
CA PRO A 42 3.26 5.41 5.65
C PRO A 42 4.08 5.29 4.37
N MET A 43 3.98 4.19 3.59
CA MET A 43 4.63 4.06 2.29
C MET A 43 4.11 5.12 1.30
N THR A 44 2.79 5.27 1.18
CA THR A 44 2.15 6.31 0.36
C THR A 44 2.60 7.71 0.80
N LYS A 45 2.63 7.97 2.11
CA LYS A 45 3.11 9.24 2.66
C LYS A 45 4.57 9.51 2.31
N CYS A 46 5.43 8.49 2.29
CA CYS A 46 6.82 8.63 1.87
C CYS A 46 6.93 9.10 0.41
N VAL A 47 6.11 8.57 -0.49
CA VAL A 47 6.07 9.03 -1.90
C VAL A 47 5.72 10.52 -1.97
N ILE A 48 4.66 10.94 -1.28
CA ILE A 48 4.22 12.34 -1.28
C ILE A 48 5.28 13.25 -0.67
N ARG A 49 5.91 12.86 0.44
CA ARG A 49 6.98 13.64 1.07
C ARG A 49 8.26 13.70 0.24
N ALA A 50 8.57 12.67 -0.54
CA ALA A 50 9.67 12.73 -1.48
C ALA A 50 9.40 13.78 -2.59
N MET A 51 8.17 13.88 -3.08
CA MET A 51 7.79 14.92 -4.04
C MET A 51 7.88 16.33 -3.42
N ASP A 52 7.50 16.50 -2.15
CA ASP A 52 7.66 17.76 -1.44
C ASP A 52 9.14 18.17 -1.41
N ALA A 53 10.02 17.25 -1.00
CA ALA A 53 11.46 17.50 -0.93
C ALA A 53 12.07 17.82 -2.30
N VAL A 54 11.67 17.12 -3.37
CA VAL A 54 12.12 17.41 -4.74
C VAL A 54 11.63 18.79 -5.19
N THR A 55 10.39 19.15 -4.86
CA THR A 55 9.82 20.45 -5.21
C THR A 55 10.61 21.58 -4.56
N GLU A 56 10.90 21.45 -3.26
CA GLU A 56 11.70 22.40 -2.48
C GLU A 56 13.12 22.52 -3.04
N PHE A 57 13.78 21.37 -3.28
CA PHE A 57 15.11 21.33 -3.88
C PHE A 57 15.16 22.03 -5.24
N CYS A 58 14.19 21.77 -6.12
CA CYS A 58 14.13 22.41 -7.44
C CYS A 58 13.96 23.93 -7.33
N ALA A 59 13.14 24.38 -6.40
CA ALA A 59 12.92 25.81 -6.19
C ALA A 59 14.16 26.51 -5.64
N GLU A 60 14.81 25.94 -4.64
CA GLU A 60 15.94 26.55 -3.94
C GLU A 60 17.26 26.44 -4.72
N MET A 61 17.54 25.25 -5.26
CA MET A 61 18.86 24.97 -5.86
C MET A 61 18.89 25.21 -7.36
N LEU A 62 17.75 25.05 -8.06
CA LEU A 62 17.68 25.17 -9.52
C LEU A 62 16.91 26.41 -10.00
N GLY A 63 16.26 27.14 -9.10
CA GLY A 63 15.43 28.28 -9.42
C GLY A 63 14.22 27.92 -10.32
N ARG A 64 13.76 26.66 -10.25
CA ARG A 64 12.68 26.11 -11.10
C ARG A 64 11.59 25.49 -10.27
N LYS A 65 10.35 25.56 -10.74
CA LYS A 65 9.25 24.82 -10.18
C LYS A 65 9.19 23.42 -10.79
N ALA A 66 8.97 22.39 -9.99
CA ALA A 66 8.61 21.07 -10.50
C ALA A 66 7.24 21.17 -11.18
N GLY A 67 7.14 20.74 -12.46
CA GLY A 67 5.90 20.84 -13.25
C GLY A 67 4.92 19.69 -13.02
N GLY A 68 5.37 18.63 -12.39
CA GLY A 68 4.62 17.40 -12.12
C GLY A 68 5.57 16.24 -11.90
N PHE A 69 5.01 15.09 -11.51
CA PHE A 69 5.79 13.91 -11.18
C PHE A 69 5.32 12.69 -11.97
N VAL A 70 6.29 11.91 -12.42
CA VAL A 70 6.08 10.53 -12.86
C VAL A 70 6.66 9.64 -11.77
N VAL A 71 5.83 8.78 -11.18
CA VAL A 71 6.23 7.96 -10.04
C VAL A 71 6.15 6.48 -10.42
N GLY A 72 7.20 5.72 -10.11
CA GLY A 72 7.27 4.29 -10.38
C GLY A 72 7.59 3.48 -9.13
N GLY A 73 7.19 2.23 -9.15
CA GLY A 73 7.49 1.29 -8.08
C GLY A 73 7.15 -0.14 -8.48
N ALA A 74 7.86 -1.10 -7.89
CA ALA A 74 7.64 -2.52 -8.15
C ALA A 74 6.97 -3.19 -6.94
N ALA A 75 6.16 -4.22 -7.18
CA ALA A 75 5.46 -4.98 -6.16
C ALA A 75 4.72 -4.06 -5.17
N GLU A 76 5.01 -4.15 -3.88
CA GLU A 76 4.37 -3.36 -2.82
C GLU A 76 4.60 -1.84 -2.96
N GLN A 77 5.75 -1.44 -3.51
CA GLN A 77 6.00 -0.03 -3.83
C GLN A 77 5.10 0.44 -4.98
N GLY A 78 4.82 -0.43 -5.96
CA GLY A 78 3.84 -0.16 -7.02
C GLY A 78 2.44 0.10 -6.45
N TRP A 79 2.05 -0.65 -5.42
CA TRP A 79 0.79 -0.41 -4.72
C TRP A 79 0.77 0.96 -4.02
N ALA A 80 1.84 1.32 -3.31
CA ALA A 80 1.96 2.64 -2.69
C ALA A 80 1.93 3.78 -3.72
N VAL A 81 2.48 3.56 -4.92
CA VAL A 81 2.42 4.52 -6.04
C VAL A 81 0.99 4.72 -6.54
N TRP A 82 0.20 3.66 -6.70
CA TRP A 82 -1.22 3.74 -7.03
C TRP A 82 -1.99 4.56 -5.99
N LEU A 83 -1.77 4.27 -4.69
CA LEU A 83 -2.42 5.00 -3.60
C LEU A 83 -1.98 6.46 -3.54
N ALA A 84 -0.73 6.78 -3.87
CA ALA A 84 -0.25 8.15 -3.91
C ALA A 84 -0.92 8.93 -5.05
N ALA A 85 -1.02 8.32 -6.24
CA ALA A 85 -1.67 8.95 -7.39
C ALA A 85 -3.16 9.26 -7.15
N SER A 86 -3.85 8.42 -6.39
CA SER A 86 -5.25 8.69 -6.01
C SER A 86 -5.42 9.80 -4.97
N ARG A 87 -4.34 10.41 -4.48
CA ARG A 87 -4.36 11.40 -3.39
C ARG A 87 -3.61 12.69 -3.69
N ASP A 88 -2.78 12.72 -4.72
CA ASP A 88 -1.93 13.88 -5.01
C ASP A 88 -1.92 14.17 -6.51
N GLU A 89 -2.59 15.26 -6.88
CA GLU A 89 -2.76 15.71 -8.28
C GLU A 89 -1.45 16.11 -8.96
N ARG A 90 -0.36 16.27 -8.22
CA ARG A 90 0.96 16.53 -8.81
C ARG A 90 1.53 15.31 -9.52
N ILE A 91 0.97 14.12 -9.30
CA ILE A 91 1.35 12.91 -10.02
C ILE A 91 0.62 12.89 -11.36
N SER A 92 1.35 13.17 -12.43
CA SER A 92 0.82 13.21 -13.80
C SER A 92 0.84 11.86 -14.51
N ALA A 93 1.68 10.93 -14.06
CA ALA A 93 1.71 9.55 -14.56
C ALA A 93 2.32 8.60 -13.53
N ILE A 94 1.94 7.33 -13.62
CA ILE A 94 2.50 6.26 -12.79
C ILE A 94 3.04 5.11 -13.63
N SER A 95 4.06 4.41 -13.10
CA SER A 95 4.63 3.20 -13.68
C SER A 95 4.74 2.10 -12.60
N PRO A 96 3.64 1.47 -12.21
CA PRO A 96 3.65 0.36 -11.28
C PRO A 96 4.07 -0.94 -12.00
N TRP A 97 5.06 -1.66 -11.46
CA TRP A 97 5.55 -2.91 -12.02
C TRP A 97 5.22 -4.07 -11.09
N CYS A 98 4.73 -5.17 -11.64
CA CYS A 98 4.37 -6.37 -10.86
C CYS A 98 3.46 -6.06 -9.66
N ALA A 99 2.60 -5.06 -9.78
CA ALA A 99 1.72 -4.57 -8.71
C ALA A 99 0.27 -4.68 -9.17
N ASP A 100 -0.25 -5.91 -9.22
CA ASP A 100 -1.63 -6.16 -9.61
C ASP A 100 -2.52 -6.24 -8.35
N MET A 101 -2.71 -5.10 -7.71
CA MET A 101 -3.48 -4.93 -6.47
C MET A 101 -4.78 -4.15 -6.64
N LEU A 102 -5.22 -3.97 -7.90
CA LEU A 102 -6.49 -3.31 -8.20
C LEU A 102 -7.66 -4.27 -7.98
N ASN A 103 -8.72 -3.78 -7.36
CA ASN A 103 -9.95 -4.54 -7.11
C ASN A 103 -9.68 -5.85 -6.36
N ALA A 104 -8.87 -5.75 -5.31
CA ALA A 104 -8.39 -6.90 -4.53
C ALA A 104 -9.53 -7.74 -3.94
N GLY A 105 -10.65 -7.12 -3.57
CA GLY A 105 -11.84 -7.80 -3.05
C GLY A 105 -12.46 -8.78 -4.05
N ARG A 106 -12.43 -8.50 -5.37
CA ARG A 106 -12.93 -9.42 -6.41
C ARG A 106 -11.89 -10.45 -6.83
N ARG A 107 -10.63 -10.10 -6.82
CA ARG A 107 -9.56 -11.01 -7.24
C ARG A 107 -9.36 -12.19 -6.30
N GLY A 108 -9.56 -11.99 -5.00
CA GLY A 108 -9.47 -13.07 -4.02
C GLY A 108 -10.37 -14.25 -4.34
N SER A 109 -11.53 -14.02 -4.97
CA SER A 109 -12.43 -15.09 -5.43
C SER A 109 -11.85 -15.91 -6.59
N VAL A 110 -10.98 -15.33 -7.40
CA VAL A 110 -10.34 -16.02 -8.54
C VAL A 110 -9.05 -16.71 -8.08
N SER A 111 -8.30 -16.09 -7.18
CA SER A 111 -7.03 -16.63 -6.65
C SER A 111 -7.25 -17.77 -5.64
N SER A 112 -8.40 -17.84 -4.98
CA SER A 112 -8.70 -18.92 -4.03
C SER A 112 -8.87 -20.29 -4.69
N ALA A 113 -8.92 -20.35 -6.02
CA ALA A 113 -8.91 -21.61 -6.78
C ALA A 113 -7.52 -22.27 -6.86
N GLN A 114 -6.46 -21.55 -6.46
CA GLN A 114 -5.10 -22.07 -6.41
C GLN A 114 -4.61 -22.06 -4.98
N PRO A 115 -4.23 -23.21 -4.38
CA PRO A 115 -3.67 -23.22 -3.04
C PRO A 115 -2.47 -22.29 -3.02
N PRO A 116 -2.26 -21.53 -1.94
CA PRO A 116 -1.07 -20.73 -1.81
C PRO A 116 0.13 -21.68 -1.87
N ASP A 117 0.90 -21.60 -2.93
CA ASP A 117 2.30 -22.04 -2.89
C ASP A 117 2.92 -21.33 -1.69
N ASP A 118 3.76 -22.01 -0.92
CA ASP A 118 4.44 -21.48 0.27
C ASP A 118 5.30 -20.21 0.01
N SER A 119 5.25 -19.68 -1.19
CA SER A 119 5.80 -18.39 -1.56
C SER A 119 4.97 -17.28 -0.94
N PRO A 120 5.55 -16.46 -0.06
CA PRO A 120 4.90 -15.27 0.49
C PRO A 120 4.84 -14.18 -0.59
N GLY A 121 3.98 -14.34 -1.59
CA GLY A 121 3.80 -13.43 -2.71
C GLY A 121 2.46 -12.70 -2.67
N ASP A 122 2.25 -11.87 -3.68
CA ASP A 122 1.07 -10.99 -3.87
C ASP A 122 -0.28 -11.72 -3.77
N GLY A 123 -0.34 -13.00 -4.15
CA GLY A 123 -1.54 -13.83 -4.04
C GLY A 123 -2.06 -14.00 -2.61
N TYR A 124 -1.16 -13.99 -1.62
CA TYR A 124 -1.56 -14.12 -0.22
C TYR A 124 -2.24 -12.86 0.32
N VAL A 125 -1.75 -11.68 -0.06
CA VAL A 125 -2.36 -10.40 0.35
C VAL A 125 -3.73 -10.24 -0.29
N ALA A 126 -3.88 -10.62 -1.56
CA ALA A 126 -5.18 -10.62 -2.25
C ALA A 126 -6.18 -11.56 -1.57
N ALA A 127 -5.77 -12.77 -1.18
CA ALA A 127 -6.60 -13.72 -0.44
C ALA A 127 -7.01 -13.19 0.95
N LEU A 128 -6.10 -12.51 1.65
CA LEU A 128 -6.40 -11.85 2.92
C LEU A 128 -7.47 -10.76 2.74
N LEU A 129 -7.28 -9.86 1.78
CA LEU A 129 -8.22 -8.77 1.50
C LEU A 129 -9.60 -9.32 1.10
N HIS A 130 -9.64 -10.41 0.33
CA HIS A 130 -10.89 -11.10 0.03
C HIS A 130 -11.55 -11.67 1.29
N GLY A 131 -10.80 -12.34 2.16
CA GLY A 131 -11.31 -12.84 3.44
C GLY A 131 -11.85 -11.73 4.34
N LEU A 132 -11.18 -10.60 4.39
CA LEU A 132 -11.60 -9.43 5.16
C LEU A 132 -12.88 -8.79 4.60
N SER A 133 -13.12 -8.87 3.29
CA SER A 133 -14.31 -8.29 2.66
C SER A 133 -15.64 -8.92 3.11
N GLY A 134 -15.60 -10.02 3.84
CA GLY A 134 -16.77 -10.66 4.45
C GLY A 134 -17.35 -9.93 5.67
N THR A 135 -16.65 -8.95 6.22
CA THR A 135 -17.11 -8.15 7.37
C THR A 135 -17.19 -6.67 7.01
N GLU A 136 -18.11 -5.93 7.62
CA GLU A 136 -18.28 -4.48 7.38
C GLU A 136 -16.96 -3.72 7.62
N ARG A 137 -16.29 -4.02 8.74
CA ARG A 137 -15.00 -3.43 9.06
C ARG A 137 -13.91 -3.80 8.05
N GLY A 138 -13.85 -5.06 7.66
CA GLY A 138 -12.89 -5.52 6.65
C GLY A 138 -13.15 -4.89 5.29
N GLN A 139 -14.41 -4.68 4.90
CA GLN A 139 -14.77 -3.94 3.70
C GLN A 139 -14.24 -2.51 3.74
N SER A 140 -14.45 -1.79 4.85
CA SER A 140 -13.92 -0.43 5.04
C SER A 140 -12.40 -0.40 4.89
N LEU A 141 -11.70 -1.34 5.49
CA LEU A 141 -10.24 -1.45 5.39
C LEU A 141 -9.80 -1.73 3.94
N VAL A 142 -10.42 -2.71 3.26
CA VAL A 142 -10.14 -3.01 1.85
C VAL A 142 -10.33 -1.77 0.99
N MET A 143 -11.45 -1.06 1.14
CA MET A 143 -11.73 0.19 0.41
C MET A 143 -10.67 1.27 0.66
N SER A 144 -10.06 1.30 1.83
CA SER A 144 -9.04 2.29 2.17
C SER A 144 -7.68 2.04 1.51
N VAL A 145 -7.36 0.78 1.23
CA VAL A 145 -6.08 0.35 0.64
C VAL A 145 -6.18 -0.06 -0.83
N ASP A 146 -7.37 -0.23 -1.38
CA ASP A 146 -7.59 -0.56 -2.78
C ASP A 146 -7.69 0.72 -3.62
N PRO A 147 -6.73 0.98 -4.52
CA PRO A 147 -6.78 2.16 -5.39
C PRO A 147 -8.01 2.17 -6.31
N TYR A 148 -8.52 1.00 -6.70
CA TYR A 148 -9.72 0.87 -7.55
C TYR A 148 -10.96 1.50 -6.89
N ALA A 149 -11.06 1.42 -5.58
CA ALA A 149 -12.16 2.03 -4.84
C ALA A 149 -12.22 3.56 -4.94
N ARG A 150 -11.17 4.18 -5.49
CA ARG A 150 -11.02 5.64 -5.67
C ARG A 150 -10.91 6.05 -7.14
N ALA A 151 -11.08 5.11 -8.07
CA ALA A 151 -10.90 5.40 -9.51
C ALA A 151 -11.96 6.36 -10.08
N ASP A 152 -13.10 6.49 -9.38
CA ASP A 152 -14.25 7.33 -9.81
C ASP A 152 -14.40 8.60 -8.95
N SER A 153 -13.41 8.94 -8.12
CA SER A 153 -13.48 10.10 -7.21
C SER A 153 -12.70 11.32 -7.70
#